data_61bd60b7b86d44e0b1898ac20cf80b38
#
_entry.id   61bd60b7b86d44e0b1898ac20cf80b38
#
_cell.length_a   1.000
_cell.length_b   1.000
_cell.length_c   1.000
_cell.angle_alpha   90.00
_cell.angle_beta   90.00
_cell.angle_gamma   90.00
#
_symmetry.space_group_name_H-M   'P 1'
#
loop_
_entity.id
_entity.type
_entity.pdbx_description
1 polymer ?
#
loop_
_entity_poly.entity_id
_entity_poly.type
_entity_poly.pdbx_seq_one_letter_code
_entity_poly.pdbx_strand_id
1 'polypeptide(L)'
;IGHAGTLDPMATGVMVLAIGKATRLLRFLRDDKTYEAKILLGRSTDTDDIEGALLEEAPLPDNLSREGAEAQLNAFRGKIEQLPPLYSAIHVNGERLYDLARTGKVSPDELSQYVKKRSVEIFELKLVNWEPPYLDVMVHCSAGTYIRSIARDLGQALGSGACLAALRRTGSGNFPIDACLELESFIKNKESPPLLDVKEHLGLPRIVLEEEASLRFRRGQKVELQVGPELATSETENLATPQDTANFALILDTRQEPLGVAAIEKAFAETIFIKPEVVLVGQH
;
A
#
# COMPACT_ATOMS: atom_id res chain seq x y z
N ILE A 1 4.67 -4.24 17.38
CA ILE A 1 3.61 -4.18 16.38
C ILE A 1 4.06 -3.25 15.25
N GLY A 2 3.78 -3.63 14.01
CA GLY A 2 3.99 -2.80 12.82
C GLY A 2 2.76 -2.84 11.92
N HIS A 3 2.68 -1.93 10.94
CA HIS A 3 1.55 -1.87 9.99
C HIS A 3 2.03 -1.71 8.54
N ALA A 4 1.20 -2.14 7.58
CA ALA A 4 1.47 -2.05 6.14
C ALA A 4 0.81 -0.81 5.49
N GLY A 5 1.14 0.37 5.98
CA GLY A 5 0.67 1.65 5.43
C GLY A 5 -0.31 2.40 6.34
N THR A 6 0.00 3.66 6.55
CA THR A 6 -0.81 4.59 7.35
C THR A 6 -2.13 4.89 6.65
N LEU A 7 -3.20 5.09 7.42
CA LEU A 7 -4.44 5.72 6.98
C LEU A 7 -4.43 7.19 7.43
N ASP A 8 -5.03 8.06 6.62
CA ASP A 8 -5.30 9.44 7.03
C ASP A 8 -6.29 9.44 8.21
N PRO A 9 -6.29 10.47 9.11
CA PRO A 9 -7.15 10.50 10.29
C PRO A 9 -8.63 10.32 9.99
N MET A 10 -9.12 10.94 8.92
CA MET A 10 -10.51 10.82 8.45
C MET A 10 -10.85 9.49 7.78
N ALA A 11 -9.82 8.72 7.39
CA ALA A 11 -10.02 7.50 6.61
C ALA A 11 -10.45 6.32 7.47
N THR A 12 -11.26 5.46 6.86
CA THR A 12 -11.69 4.16 7.42
C THR A 12 -11.12 2.99 6.60
N GLY A 13 -11.38 1.76 7.04
CA GLY A 13 -11.12 0.55 6.27
C GLY A 13 -9.89 -0.23 6.69
N VAL A 14 -9.30 -0.95 5.76
CA VAL A 14 -8.28 -1.99 6.00
C VAL A 14 -7.00 -1.42 6.59
N MET A 15 -6.60 -1.92 7.75
CA MET A 15 -5.28 -1.75 8.35
C MET A 15 -4.64 -3.11 8.61
N VAL A 16 -3.58 -3.43 7.89
CA VAL A 16 -2.82 -4.68 8.11
C VAL A 16 -1.83 -4.47 9.24
N LEU A 17 -1.96 -5.25 10.29
CA LEU A 17 -1.07 -5.23 11.45
C LEU A 17 -0.25 -6.51 11.52
N ALA A 18 1.02 -6.38 11.86
CA ALA A 18 1.90 -7.51 12.14
C ALA A 18 2.40 -7.46 13.60
N ILE A 19 2.51 -8.63 14.23
CA ILE A 19 2.88 -8.76 15.64
C ILE A 19 4.18 -9.54 15.76
N GLY A 20 5.07 -9.13 16.67
CA GLY A 20 6.32 -9.81 16.95
C GLY A 20 7.23 -9.92 15.73
N LYS A 21 7.73 -11.10 15.45
CA LYS A 21 8.66 -11.36 14.33
C LYS A 21 8.01 -11.15 12.96
N ALA A 22 6.67 -11.27 12.86
CA ALA A 22 5.95 -11.02 11.61
C ALA A 22 6.07 -9.58 11.10
N THR A 23 6.44 -8.61 11.94
CA THR A 23 6.72 -7.23 11.49
C THR A 23 7.79 -7.17 10.41
N ARG A 24 8.71 -8.13 10.40
CA ARG A 24 9.78 -8.23 9.40
C ARG A 24 9.27 -8.72 8.03
N LEU A 25 8.07 -9.31 7.99
CA LEU A 25 7.42 -9.78 6.77
C LEU A 25 6.67 -8.67 6.02
N LEU A 26 6.35 -7.55 6.68
CA LEU A 26 5.58 -6.46 6.07
C LEU A 26 6.16 -5.96 4.75
N ARG A 27 7.47 -5.95 4.61
CA ARG A 27 8.19 -5.53 3.39
C ARG A 27 8.03 -6.47 2.18
N PHE A 28 7.50 -7.68 2.40
CA PHE A 28 7.25 -8.66 1.36
C PHE A 28 5.78 -8.76 0.96
N LEU A 29 4.90 -8.03 1.64
CA LEU A 29 3.50 -7.94 1.26
C LEU A 29 3.36 -7.12 -0.03
N ARG A 30 2.36 -7.46 -0.83
CA ARG A 30 1.92 -6.58 -1.91
C ARG A 30 1.53 -5.23 -1.33
N ASP A 31 1.96 -4.18 -1.98
CA ASP A 31 1.84 -2.82 -1.47
C ASP A 31 0.78 -1.97 -2.17
N ASP A 32 0.09 -2.54 -3.20
CA ASP A 32 -1.05 -1.91 -3.85
C ASP A 32 -2.22 -1.70 -2.89
N LYS A 33 -3.03 -0.69 -3.17
CA LYS A 33 -4.17 -0.31 -2.33
C LYS A 33 -5.41 -0.04 -3.17
N THR A 34 -6.57 -0.41 -2.63
CA THR A 34 -7.87 -0.08 -3.21
C THR A 34 -8.65 0.81 -2.26
N TYR A 35 -9.26 1.85 -2.82
CA TYR A 35 -10.01 2.84 -2.06
C TYR A 35 -11.36 3.13 -2.71
N GLU A 36 -12.34 3.42 -1.86
CA GLU A 36 -13.53 4.21 -2.18
C GLU A 36 -13.30 5.61 -1.66
N ALA A 37 -13.47 6.61 -2.50
CA ALA A 37 -13.23 8.00 -2.17
C ALA A 37 -14.40 8.88 -2.59
N LYS A 38 -14.85 9.76 -1.69
CA LYS A 38 -15.83 10.80 -1.98
C LYS A 38 -15.08 12.13 -2.13
N ILE A 39 -15.25 12.79 -3.26
CA ILE A 39 -14.62 14.06 -3.59
C ILE A 39 -15.69 15.16 -3.57
N LEU A 40 -15.40 16.26 -2.91
CA LEU A 40 -16.22 17.48 -2.87
C LEU A 40 -15.63 18.49 -3.85
N LEU A 41 -16.40 18.85 -4.87
CA LEU A 41 -16.07 19.92 -5.83
C LEU A 41 -16.46 21.29 -5.30
N GLY A 42 -15.83 22.33 -5.82
CA GLY A 42 -16.10 23.72 -5.45
C GLY A 42 -15.41 24.19 -4.17
N ARG A 43 -14.56 23.37 -3.57
CA ARG A 43 -13.88 23.69 -2.30
C ARG A 43 -12.44 23.21 -2.29
N SER A 44 -11.52 24.11 -1.97
CA SER A 44 -10.10 23.78 -1.77
C SER A 44 -9.70 24.03 -0.31
N THR A 45 -8.88 23.14 0.26
CA THR A 45 -8.38 23.22 1.63
C THR A 45 -6.86 23.05 1.68
N ASP A 46 -6.24 23.47 2.77
CA ASP A 46 -4.78 23.38 2.95
C ASP A 46 -4.25 21.95 3.11
N THR A 47 -5.12 21.01 3.52
CA THR A 47 -4.78 19.58 3.66
C THR A 47 -5.20 18.73 2.47
N ASP A 48 -5.86 19.31 1.46
CA ASP A 48 -6.50 18.62 0.34
C ASP A 48 -7.64 17.67 0.78
N ASP A 49 -8.13 17.77 2.03
CA ASP A 49 -9.28 17.04 2.58
C ASP A 49 -10.24 17.98 3.35
N ILE A 50 -11.41 17.46 3.71
CA ILE A 50 -12.49 18.26 4.31
C ILE A 50 -12.18 18.77 5.73
N GLU A 51 -11.19 18.17 6.42
CA GLU A 51 -10.78 18.56 7.77
C GLU A 51 -9.85 19.80 7.76
N GLY A 52 -9.30 20.14 6.59
CA GLY A 52 -8.38 21.27 6.43
C GLY A 52 -9.06 22.63 6.49
N ALA A 53 -8.25 23.68 6.71
CA ALA A 53 -8.70 25.05 6.63
C ALA A 53 -9.12 25.40 5.19
N LEU A 54 -10.26 26.09 5.05
CA LEU A 54 -10.76 26.55 3.76
C LEU A 54 -9.78 27.53 3.14
N LEU A 55 -9.30 27.24 1.93
CA LEU A 55 -8.50 28.15 1.11
C LEU A 55 -9.37 28.91 0.12
N GLU A 56 -10.26 28.18 -0.57
CA GLU A 56 -11.12 28.74 -1.60
C GLU A 56 -12.45 27.98 -1.68
N GLU A 57 -13.52 28.68 -1.93
CA GLU A 57 -14.84 28.14 -2.26
C GLU A 57 -15.37 28.88 -3.49
N ALA A 58 -15.69 28.11 -4.54
CA ALA A 58 -16.15 28.65 -5.81
C ALA A 58 -17.39 27.90 -6.30
N PRO A 59 -18.29 28.59 -7.03
CA PRO A 59 -19.41 27.92 -7.68
C PRO A 59 -18.88 26.89 -8.70
N LEU A 60 -19.66 25.82 -8.89
CA LEU A 60 -19.33 24.85 -9.90
C LEU A 60 -19.53 25.43 -11.30
N PRO A 61 -18.66 25.09 -12.29
CA PRO A 61 -18.86 25.50 -13.67
C PRO A 61 -20.20 25.01 -14.23
N ASP A 62 -20.91 25.87 -14.98
CA ASP A 62 -22.23 25.54 -15.57
C ASP A 62 -22.17 24.35 -16.55
N ASN A 63 -21.03 24.10 -17.16
CA ASN A 63 -20.80 23.02 -18.12
C ASN A 63 -20.28 21.74 -17.48
N LEU A 64 -20.29 21.66 -16.16
CA LEU A 64 -19.83 20.47 -15.44
C LEU A 64 -20.81 19.31 -15.67
N SER A 65 -20.30 18.19 -16.17
CA SER A 65 -21.09 17.00 -16.47
C SER A 65 -20.39 15.73 -16.03
N ARG A 66 -21.16 14.64 -15.90
CA ARG A 66 -20.61 13.31 -15.61
C ARG A 66 -19.59 12.88 -16.67
N GLU A 67 -19.90 13.08 -17.94
CA GLU A 67 -19.05 12.75 -19.08
C GLU A 67 -17.74 13.56 -19.06
N GLY A 68 -17.84 14.85 -18.71
CA GLY A 68 -16.68 15.73 -18.55
C GLY A 68 -15.78 15.28 -17.39
N ALA A 69 -16.36 14.91 -16.25
CA ALA A 69 -15.62 14.38 -15.11
C ALA A 69 -14.94 13.04 -15.45
N GLU A 70 -15.64 12.13 -16.13
CA GLU A 70 -15.08 10.84 -16.54
C GLU A 70 -13.95 11.00 -17.55
N ALA A 71 -14.09 11.95 -18.49
CA ALA A 71 -13.00 12.28 -19.42
C ALA A 71 -11.75 12.78 -18.72
N GLN A 72 -11.89 13.63 -17.69
CA GLN A 72 -10.74 14.09 -16.88
C GLN A 72 -10.11 12.95 -16.06
N LEU A 73 -10.91 12.03 -15.50
CA LEU A 73 -10.38 10.87 -14.77
C LEU A 73 -9.46 9.99 -15.62
N ASN A 74 -9.64 9.95 -16.96
CA ASN A 74 -8.75 9.20 -17.83
C ASN A 74 -7.29 9.68 -17.78
N ALA A 75 -7.07 10.99 -17.55
CA ALA A 75 -5.73 11.55 -17.44
C ALA A 75 -4.97 11.10 -16.18
N PHE A 76 -5.68 10.56 -15.20
CA PHE A 76 -5.10 10.07 -13.94
C PHE A 76 -4.82 8.57 -13.95
N ARG A 77 -5.13 7.83 -15.04
CA ARG A 77 -4.88 6.39 -15.14
C ARG A 77 -3.47 6.11 -15.62
N GLY A 78 -2.93 4.95 -15.20
CA GLY A 78 -1.56 4.54 -15.53
C GLY A 78 -0.51 5.25 -14.67
N LYS A 79 0.68 5.42 -15.21
CA LYS A 79 1.79 6.10 -14.52
C LYS A 79 1.62 7.61 -14.59
N ILE A 80 1.59 8.25 -13.44
CA ILE A 80 1.43 9.71 -13.30
C ILE A 80 2.48 10.27 -12.34
N GLU A 81 2.80 11.56 -12.54
CA GLU A 81 3.61 12.34 -11.61
C GLU A 81 2.70 13.10 -10.66
N GLN A 82 2.68 12.70 -9.39
CA GLN A 82 1.83 13.28 -8.37
C GLN A 82 2.63 14.16 -7.42
N LEU A 83 2.14 15.36 -7.15
CA LEU A 83 2.65 16.22 -6.08
C LEU A 83 1.96 15.84 -4.77
N PRO A 84 2.67 15.28 -3.78
CA PRO A 84 2.10 14.94 -2.49
C PRO A 84 1.49 16.14 -1.77
N PRO A 85 0.49 15.95 -0.88
CA PRO A 85 -0.01 17.03 -0.04
C PRO A 85 1.08 17.50 0.95
N LEU A 86 1.01 18.77 1.35
CA LEU A 86 1.94 19.33 2.35
C LEU A 86 1.87 18.58 3.69
N TYR A 87 0.66 18.16 4.07
CA TYR A 87 0.42 17.36 5.27
C TYR A 87 0.57 15.86 4.97
N SER A 88 1.82 15.41 4.80
CA SER A 88 2.13 14.01 4.49
C SER A 88 3.23 13.45 5.40
N ALA A 89 3.36 12.11 5.43
CA ALA A 89 4.38 11.41 6.21
C ALA A 89 5.79 11.44 5.58
N ILE A 90 6.01 12.27 4.57
CA ILE A 90 7.30 12.45 3.93
C ILE A 90 8.30 13.04 4.94
N HIS A 91 9.52 12.50 4.97
CA HIS A 91 10.59 13.04 5.80
C HIS A 91 11.40 14.08 5.02
N VAL A 92 11.59 15.23 5.68
CA VAL A 92 12.45 16.31 5.21
C VAL A 92 13.45 16.62 6.32
N ASN A 93 14.74 16.47 6.05
CA ASN A 93 15.82 16.68 7.03
C ASN A 93 15.65 15.89 8.34
N GLY A 94 15.04 14.68 8.27
CA GLY A 94 14.84 13.82 9.43
C GLY A 94 13.54 14.03 10.20
N GLU A 95 12.77 15.08 9.91
CA GLU A 95 11.45 15.35 10.48
C GLU A 95 10.34 15.06 9.46
N ARG A 96 9.15 14.70 9.92
CA ARG A 96 8.00 14.49 9.04
C ARG A 96 7.45 15.83 8.56
N LEU A 97 7.12 15.94 7.28
CA LEU A 97 6.55 17.15 6.68
C LEU A 97 5.27 17.59 7.43
N TYR A 98 4.44 16.63 7.83
CA TYR A 98 3.27 16.86 8.67
C TYR A 98 3.60 17.56 10.00
N ASP A 99 4.66 17.14 10.70
CA ASP A 99 5.06 17.73 11.98
C ASP A 99 5.57 19.16 11.78
N LEU A 100 6.31 19.40 10.71
CA LEU A 100 6.79 20.74 10.35
C LEU A 100 5.62 21.67 10.01
N ALA A 101 4.66 21.21 9.22
CA ALA A 101 3.47 21.97 8.85
C ALA A 101 2.63 22.33 10.09
N ARG A 102 2.40 21.37 10.99
CA ARG A 102 1.58 21.54 12.19
C ARG A 102 2.20 22.50 13.22
N THR A 103 3.53 22.55 13.31
CA THR A 103 4.20 23.44 14.27
C THR A 103 4.17 24.90 13.86
N GLY A 104 3.81 25.21 12.61
CA GLY A 104 3.83 26.58 12.06
C GLY A 104 5.22 27.22 12.01
N LYS A 105 6.30 26.45 12.27
CA LYS A 105 7.67 26.94 12.25
C LYS A 105 8.19 27.23 10.85
N VAL A 106 7.58 26.61 9.85
CA VAL A 106 7.94 26.74 8.43
C VAL A 106 6.67 27.10 7.69
N SER A 107 6.73 28.12 6.84
CA SER A 107 5.57 28.55 6.06
C SER A 107 5.17 27.50 5.01
N PRO A 108 3.91 27.43 4.56
CA PRO A 108 3.49 26.53 3.48
C PRO A 108 4.31 26.71 2.20
N ASP A 109 4.70 27.94 1.88
CA ASP A 109 5.54 28.25 0.69
C ASP A 109 6.95 27.68 0.81
N GLU A 110 7.56 27.75 1.99
CA GLU A 110 8.85 27.12 2.26
C GLU A 110 8.74 25.60 2.26
N LEU A 111 7.66 25.03 2.83
CA LEU A 111 7.42 23.57 2.82
C LEU A 111 7.23 23.04 1.40
N SER A 112 6.56 23.80 0.54
CA SER A 112 6.31 23.41 -0.86
C SER A 112 7.60 23.13 -1.64
N GLN A 113 8.69 23.81 -1.31
CA GLN A 113 10.00 23.63 -1.95
C GLN A 113 10.63 22.26 -1.66
N TYR A 114 10.24 21.61 -0.57
CA TYR A 114 10.72 20.28 -0.20
C TYR A 114 9.86 19.15 -0.78
N VAL A 115 8.64 19.45 -1.25
CA VAL A 115 7.75 18.45 -1.83
C VAL A 115 8.10 18.24 -3.28
N LYS A 116 8.61 17.06 -3.61
CA LYS A 116 8.95 16.69 -4.99
C LYS A 116 7.87 15.79 -5.55
N LYS A 117 7.58 15.96 -6.84
CA LYS A 117 6.73 15.03 -7.59
C LYS A 117 7.26 13.61 -7.46
N ARG A 118 6.34 12.65 -7.38
CA ARG A 118 6.63 11.23 -7.30
C ARG A 118 5.87 10.49 -8.37
N SER A 119 6.53 9.55 -9.00
CA SER A 119 5.87 8.64 -9.93
C SER A 119 5.04 7.63 -9.13
N VAL A 120 3.76 7.54 -9.45
CA VAL A 120 2.82 6.55 -8.90
C VAL A 120 2.04 5.94 -10.05
N GLU A 121 1.43 4.79 -9.82
CA GLU A 121 0.64 4.11 -10.84
C GLU A 121 -0.80 3.89 -10.37
N ILE A 122 -1.74 4.34 -11.17
CA ILE A 122 -3.17 4.13 -10.96
C ILE A 122 -3.61 3.01 -11.89
N PHE A 123 -3.76 1.83 -11.34
CA PHE A 123 -4.14 0.62 -12.09
C PHE A 123 -5.59 0.70 -12.55
N GLU A 124 -6.45 1.26 -11.71
CA GLU A 124 -7.87 1.46 -12.01
C GLU A 124 -8.38 2.73 -11.33
N LEU A 125 -9.21 3.49 -12.06
CA LEU A 125 -9.92 4.65 -11.53
C LEU A 125 -11.29 4.71 -12.20
N LYS A 126 -12.36 4.57 -11.42
CA LYS A 126 -13.75 4.55 -11.92
C LYS A 126 -14.59 5.58 -11.21
N LEU A 127 -15.40 6.31 -11.97
CA LEU A 127 -16.48 7.13 -11.43
C LEU A 127 -17.66 6.20 -11.08
N VAL A 128 -17.92 6.06 -9.77
CA VAL A 128 -19.00 5.20 -9.27
C VAL A 128 -20.31 5.97 -9.23
N ASN A 129 -20.29 7.17 -8.61
CA ASN A 129 -21.47 8.00 -8.47
C ASN A 129 -21.18 9.46 -8.83
N TRP A 130 -22.20 10.16 -9.34
CA TRP A 130 -22.14 11.56 -9.75
C TRP A 130 -23.35 12.31 -9.21
N GLU A 131 -23.14 13.03 -8.13
CA GLU A 131 -24.15 13.86 -7.44
C GLU A 131 -23.51 15.19 -7.03
N PRO A 132 -23.31 16.14 -7.98
CA PRO A 132 -22.66 17.42 -7.64
C PRO A 132 -23.29 18.10 -6.44
N PRO A 133 -22.49 18.65 -5.49
CA PRO A 133 -21.03 18.85 -5.58
C PRO A 133 -20.18 17.61 -5.28
N TYR A 134 -20.77 16.45 -5.04
CA TYR A 134 -20.04 15.23 -4.70
C TYR A 134 -19.91 14.30 -5.91
N LEU A 135 -18.78 13.61 -5.95
CA LEU A 135 -18.55 12.45 -6.79
C LEU A 135 -17.85 11.34 -6.00
N ASP A 136 -18.26 10.11 -6.26
CA ASP A 136 -17.63 8.94 -5.64
C ASP A 136 -16.80 8.20 -6.69
N VAL A 137 -15.56 7.88 -6.34
CA VAL A 137 -14.64 7.14 -7.20
C VAL A 137 -14.10 5.90 -6.49
N MET A 138 -13.86 4.84 -7.26
CA MET A 138 -13.05 3.70 -6.84
C MET A 138 -11.66 3.84 -7.45
N VAL A 139 -10.62 3.66 -6.63
CA VAL A 139 -9.21 3.79 -7.02
C VAL A 139 -8.44 2.55 -6.62
N HIS A 140 -7.80 1.88 -7.58
CA HIS A 140 -6.77 0.87 -7.31
C HIS A 140 -5.42 1.41 -7.76
N CYS A 141 -4.43 1.46 -6.87
CA CYS A 141 -3.19 2.17 -7.11
C CYS A 141 -1.98 1.57 -6.38
N SER A 142 -0.79 1.96 -6.85
CA SER A 142 0.47 1.62 -6.20
C SER A 142 0.62 2.28 -4.83
N ALA A 143 1.52 1.76 -4.00
CA ALA A 143 1.94 2.41 -2.76
C ALA A 143 2.43 3.85 -3.01
N GLY A 144 2.26 4.69 -2.00
CA GLY A 144 2.69 6.09 -2.06
C GLY A 144 1.76 7.01 -2.84
N THR A 145 0.66 6.51 -3.39
CA THR A 145 -0.39 7.31 -4.01
C THR A 145 -1.20 8.05 -2.94
N TYR A 146 -1.39 9.36 -3.12
CA TYR A 146 -2.22 10.21 -2.28
C TYR A 146 -3.56 10.47 -2.95
N ILE A 147 -4.63 9.92 -2.38
CA ILE A 147 -5.99 10.11 -2.92
C ILE A 147 -6.43 11.56 -2.77
N ARG A 148 -5.95 12.26 -1.75
CA ARG A 148 -6.14 13.71 -1.56
C ARG A 148 -5.59 14.51 -2.75
N SER A 149 -4.41 14.16 -3.24
CA SER A 149 -3.84 14.83 -4.43
C SER A 149 -4.66 14.53 -5.69
N ILE A 150 -5.23 13.33 -5.83
CA ILE A 150 -6.15 13.03 -6.96
C ILE A 150 -7.38 13.95 -6.88
N ALA A 151 -7.96 14.12 -5.69
CA ALA A 151 -9.12 15.01 -5.50
C ALA A 151 -8.80 16.46 -5.88
N ARG A 152 -7.69 17.01 -5.35
CA ARG A 152 -7.20 18.36 -5.66
C ARG A 152 -6.98 18.55 -7.17
N ASP A 153 -6.19 17.65 -7.78
CA ASP A 153 -5.77 17.78 -9.16
C ASP A 153 -6.96 17.60 -10.13
N LEU A 154 -7.93 16.73 -9.78
CA LEU A 154 -9.20 16.59 -10.52
C LEU A 154 -10.02 17.87 -10.44
N GLY A 155 -10.16 18.47 -9.25
CA GLY A 155 -10.85 19.75 -9.08
C GLY A 155 -10.23 20.86 -9.91
N GLN A 156 -8.91 20.92 -9.98
CA GLN A 156 -8.17 21.82 -10.86
C GLN A 156 -8.49 21.59 -12.34
N ALA A 157 -8.48 20.33 -12.79
CA ALA A 157 -8.77 19.96 -14.18
C ALA A 157 -10.21 20.29 -14.59
N LEU A 158 -11.15 20.24 -13.64
CA LEU A 158 -12.56 20.61 -13.83
C LEU A 158 -12.82 22.12 -13.68
N GLY A 159 -11.83 22.90 -13.25
CA GLY A 159 -11.96 24.36 -13.02
C GLY A 159 -12.83 24.72 -11.83
N SER A 160 -13.05 23.81 -10.87
CA SER A 160 -13.91 24.00 -9.71
C SER A 160 -13.15 24.10 -8.38
N GLY A 161 -11.88 23.65 -8.34
CA GLY A 161 -11.27 23.21 -7.08
C GLY A 161 -11.96 21.97 -6.51
N ALA A 162 -11.28 21.21 -5.65
CA ALA A 162 -11.88 20.10 -4.92
C ALA A 162 -11.04 19.69 -3.70
N CYS A 163 -11.67 18.97 -2.77
CA CYS A 163 -11.00 18.29 -1.67
C CYS A 163 -11.60 16.90 -1.44
N LEU A 164 -10.86 16.04 -0.75
CA LEU A 164 -11.32 14.71 -0.37
C LEU A 164 -12.31 14.83 0.81
N ALA A 165 -13.56 14.41 0.61
CA ALA A 165 -14.62 14.48 1.64
C ALA A 165 -14.71 13.22 2.49
N ALA A 166 -14.43 12.03 1.93
CA ALA A 166 -14.36 10.79 2.68
C ALA A 166 -13.42 9.80 1.97
N LEU A 167 -12.81 8.91 2.75
CA LEU A 167 -11.91 7.88 2.25
C LEU A 167 -12.13 6.57 3.00
N ARG A 168 -12.26 5.47 2.26
CA ARG A 168 -12.32 4.12 2.80
C ARG A 168 -11.36 3.22 2.04
N ARG A 169 -10.37 2.66 2.73
CA ARG A 169 -9.48 1.66 2.12
C ARG A 169 -10.16 0.29 2.13
N THR A 170 -10.56 -0.20 0.97
CA THR A 170 -11.27 -1.47 0.80
C THR A 170 -10.33 -2.64 0.55
N GLY A 171 -9.06 -2.36 0.20
CA GLY A 171 -8.04 -3.39 0.00
C GLY A 171 -6.63 -2.89 0.28
N SER A 172 -5.76 -3.80 0.73
CA SER A 172 -4.33 -3.57 0.94
C SER A 172 -3.57 -4.82 0.55
N GLY A 173 -3.01 -4.86 -0.68
CA GLY A 173 -2.45 -6.08 -1.25
C GLY A 173 -3.47 -7.21 -1.25
N ASN A 174 -3.13 -8.35 -0.67
CA ASN A 174 -3.99 -9.54 -0.58
C ASN A 174 -5.01 -9.49 0.58
N PHE A 175 -5.22 -8.34 1.21
CA PHE A 175 -6.15 -8.19 2.34
C PHE A 175 -7.37 -7.36 1.94
N PRO A 176 -8.48 -7.98 1.53
CA PRO A 176 -9.72 -7.28 1.25
C PRO A 176 -10.45 -6.93 2.56
N ILE A 177 -11.36 -5.95 2.50
CA ILE A 177 -12.09 -5.48 3.67
C ILE A 177 -12.99 -6.55 4.30
N ASP A 178 -13.52 -7.45 3.49
CA ASP A 178 -14.42 -8.54 3.95
C ASP A 178 -13.68 -9.57 4.82
N ALA A 179 -12.34 -9.63 4.73
CA ALA A 179 -11.50 -10.47 5.58
C ALA A 179 -11.05 -9.77 6.88
N CYS A 180 -11.46 -8.53 7.11
CA CYS A 180 -11.04 -7.74 8.26
C CYS A 180 -11.93 -7.96 9.47
N LEU A 181 -11.31 -7.86 10.66
CA LEU A 181 -12.04 -7.75 11.93
C LEU A 181 -12.46 -6.30 12.13
N GLU A 182 -13.69 -6.10 12.57
CA GLU A 182 -14.16 -4.79 12.98
C GLU A 182 -13.53 -4.42 14.34
N LEU A 183 -12.81 -3.30 14.36
CA LEU A 183 -12.01 -2.90 15.52
C LEU A 183 -12.86 -2.68 16.78
N GLU A 184 -14.03 -2.06 16.66
CA GLU A 184 -14.90 -1.78 17.79
C GLU A 184 -15.43 -3.08 18.43
N SER A 185 -15.88 -4.03 17.61
CA SER A 185 -16.33 -5.35 18.03
C SER A 185 -15.20 -6.12 18.73
N PHE A 186 -14.00 -6.08 18.15
CA PHE A 186 -12.81 -6.70 18.72
C PHE A 186 -12.47 -6.13 20.11
N ILE A 187 -12.44 -4.80 20.27
CA ILE A 187 -12.14 -4.15 21.55
C ILE A 187 -13.20 -4.51 22.60
N LYS A 188 -14.47 -4.52 22.20
CA LYS A 188 -15.59 -4.82 23.10
C LYS A 188 -15.56 -6.25 23.61
N ASN A 189 -15.24 -7.22 22.76
CA ASN A 189 -15.27 -8.63 23.10
C ASN A 189 -14.06 -9.09 23.90
N LYS A 190 -12.96 -8.33 23.91
CA LYS A 190 -11.68 -8.66 24.58
C LYS A 190 -11.13 -10.05 24.20
N GLU A 191 -11.44 -10.51 23.02
CA GLU A 191 -10.94 -11.76 22.47
C GLU A 191 -9.56 -11.58 21.86
N SER A 192 -8.77 -12.66 21.84
CA SER A 192 -7.54 -12.64 21.05
C SER A 192 -7.90 -12.69 19.57
N PRO A 193 -7.33 -11.79 18.71
CA PRO A 193 -7.62 -11.82 17.29
C PRO A 193 -7.12 -13.13 16.69
N PRO A 194 -7.86 -13.74 15.76
CA PRO A 194 -7.33 -14.82 14.96
C PRO A 194 -6.13 -14.28 14.17
N LEU A 195 -5.01 -14.99 14.25
CA LEU A 195 -3.83 -14.67 13.45
C LEU A 195 -4.01 -15.26 12.05
N LEU A 196 -3.75 -14.43 11.03
CA LEU A 196 -3.79 -14.87 9.65
C LEU A 196 -2.55 -15.71 9.32
N ASP A 197 -2.73 -16.74 8.49
CA ASP A 197 -1.62 -17.58 8.02
C ASP A 197 -0.78 -16.80 6.99
N VAL A 198 0.49 -16.63 7.28
CA VAL A 198 1.43 -15.96 6.38
C VAL A 198 1.57 -16.66 5.02
N LYS A 199 1.31 -17.96 4.97
CA LYS A 199 1.37 -18.76 3.73
C LYS A 199 0.35 -18.30 2.70
N GLU A 200 -0.81 -17.85 3.15
CA GLU A 200 -1.90 -17.44 2.26
C GLU A 200 -1.78 -15.98 1.80
N HIS A 201 -1.05 -15.17 2.56
CA HIS A 201 -1.11 -13.72 2.39
C HIS A 201 0.17 -13.07 1.86
N LEU A 202 1.34 -13.74 1.97
CA LEU A 202 2.59 -13.18 1.42
C LEU A 202 2.63 -13.19 -0.11
N GLY A 203 1.97 -14.17 -0.76
CA GLY A 203 1.99 -14.27 -2.22
C GLY A 203 3.38 -14.63 -2.80
N LEU A 204 4.29 -15.13 -1.97
CA LEU A 204 5.61 -15.59 -2.39
C LEU A 204 5.58 -17.06 -2.82
N PRO A 205 6.44 -17.47 -3.79
CA PRO A 205 6.65 -18.88 -4.09
C PRO A 205 7.13 -19.61 -2.84
N ARG A 206 6.76 -20.89 -2.71
CA ARG A 206 7.04 -21.70 -1.52
C ARG A 206 8.16 -22.68 -1.81
N ILE A 207 9.11 -22.80 -0.90
CA ILE A 207 10.18 -23.81 -0.94
C ILE A 207 10.14 -24.59 0.37
N VAL A 208 10.00 -25.91 0.27
CA VAL A 208 10.04 -26.82 1.41
C VAL A 208 11.47 -27.32 1.61
N LEU A 209 11.97 -27.21 2.83
CA LEU A 209 13.32 -27.68 3.19
C LEU A 209 13.26 -28.97 3.99
N GLU A 210 14.14 -29.93 3.64
CA GLU A 210 14.43 -31.07 4.47
C GLU A 210 15.06 -30.68 5.81
N GLU A 211 15.06 -31.58 6.78
CA GLU A 211 15.42 -31.33 8.17
C GLU A 211 16.80 -30.66 8.33
N GLU A 212 17.84 -31.20 7.67
CA GLU A 212 19.19 -30.63 7.74
C GLU A 212 19.26 -29.20 7.17
N ALA A 213 18.64 -28.97 6.02
CA ALA A 213 18.55 -27.68 5.37
C ALA A 213 17.75 -26.68 6.23
N SER A 214 16.65 -27.13 6.85
CA SER A 214 15.85 -26.36 7.78
C SER A 214 16.65 -25.90 9.00
N LEU A 215 17.48 -26.76 9.57
CA LEU A 215 18.37 -26.40 10.69
C LEU A 215 19.40 -25.34 10.30
N ARG A 216 20.00 -25.46 9.12
CA ARG A 216 20.92 -24.44 8.58
C ARG A 216 20.21 -23.11 8.36
N PHE A 217 19.01 -23.13 7.75
CA PHE A 217 18.19 -21.94 7.54
C PHE A 217 17.85 -21.24 8.84
N ARG A 218 17.40 -21.96 9.87
CA ARG A 218 17.08 -21.42 11.20
C ARG A 218 18.26 -20.72 11.87
N ARG A 219 19.50 -21.14 11.54
CA ARG A 219 20.76 -20.52 12.02
C ARG A 219 21.18 -19.31 11.16
N GLY A 220 20.40 -18.93 10.15
CA GLY A 220 20.72 -17.82 9.24
C GLY A 220 21.79 -18.17 8.20
N GLN A 221 22.07 -19.46 7.99
CA GLN A 221 23.07 -19.93 7.04
C GLN A 221 22.47 -20.05 5.64
N LYS A 222 23.28 -19.76 4.63
CA LYS A 222 22.95 -19.99 3.23
C LYS A 222 22.79 -21.52 2.98
N VAL A 223 21.75 -21.88 2.25
CA VAL A 223 21.44 -23.28 1.92
C VAL A 223 21.51 -23.47 0.41
N GLU A 224 22.17 -24.52 0.00
CA GLU A 224 22.23 -24.98 -1.40
C GLU A 224 21.11 -25.99 -1.63
N LEU A 225 20.41 -25.85 -2.76
CA LEU A 225 19.33 -26.73 -3.16
C LEU A 225 19.56 -27.19 -4.60
N GLN A 226 19.41 -28.50 -4.84
CA GLN A 226 19.33 -29.06 -6.18
C GLN A 226 17.87 -28.88 -6.66
N VAL A 227 17.71 -28.20 -7.78
CA VAL A 227 16.39 -27.92 -8.38
C VAL A 227 16.14 -28.97 -9.45
N GLY A 228 15.19 -29.87 -9.19
CA GLY A 228 14.70 -30.76 -10.25
C GLY A 228 13.97 -29.98 -11.34
N PRO A 229 13.81 -30.54 -12.55
CA PRO A 229 13.20 -29.86 -13.70
C PRO A 229 11.75 -29.39 -13.44
N GLU A 230 11.06 -29.89 -12.42
CA GLU A 230 9.69 -29.54 -12.08
C GLU A 230 9.55 -28.18 -11.38
N LEU A 231 10.58 -27.69 -10.67
CA LEU A 231 10.58 -26.37 -10.04
C LEU A 231 10.91 -25.22 -11.01
N ALA A 232 11.37 -25.56 -12.20
CA ALA A 232 11.77 -24.58 -13.21
C ALA A 232 10.60 -24.08 -14.07
N THR A 233 9.42 -24.70 -14.03
CA THR A 233 8.41 -24.50 -15.09
C THR A 233 6.97 -24.19 -14.63
N SER A 234 6.56 -24.37 -13.39
CA SER A 234 5.12 -24.30 -13.08
C SER A 234 4.61 -23.12 -12.25
N GLU A 235 5.46 -22.39 -11.55
CA GLU A 235 5.00 -21.26 -10.70
C GLU A 235 5.71 -19.92 -10.95
N THR A 236 6.74 -19.88 -11.80
CA THR A 236 7.50 -18.65 -12.08
C THR A 236 6.94 -17.81 -13.23
N GLU A 237 6.04 -18.33 -14.06
CA GLU A 237 5.47 -17.62 -15.22
C GLU A 237 4.26 -16.73 -14.87
N ASN A 238 3.63 -16.88 -13.71
CA ASN A 238 2.42 -16.12 -13.33
C ASN A 238 2.65 -15.01 -12.29
N LEU A 239 3.90 -14.63 -12.04
CA LEU A 239 4.21 -13.56 -11.09
C LEU A 239 4.33 -12.21 -11.82
N ALA A 240 3.20 -11.65 -12.24
CA ALA A 240 3.05 -10.21 -12.45
C ALA A 240 3.02 -9.53 -11.07
N THR A 241 4.15 -9.57 -10.34
CA THR A 241 4.34 -8.79 -9.12
C THR A 241 5.23 -7.58 -9.41
N PRO A 242 4.95 -6.42 -8.79
CA PRO A 242 5.79 -5.24 -8.95
C PRO A 242 7.22 -5.54 -8.48
N GLN A 243 8.12 -5.44 -9.37
CA GLN A 243 9.56 -5.23 -9.47
C GLN A 243 10.52 -5.73 -8.38
N ASP A 244 10.17 -5.91 -7.08
CA ASP A 244 11.18 -6.21 -6.05
C ASP A 244 11.07 -7.59 -5.35
N THR A 245 9.97 -8.32 -5.54
CA THR A 245 9.78 -9.62 -4.87
C THR A 245 10.14 -10.85 -5.72
N ALA A 246 10.48 -10.67 -6.98
CA ALA A 246 10.77 -11.76 -7.94
C ALA A 246 11.91 -12.73 -7.53
N ASN A 247 12.70 -12.34 -6.52
CA ASN A 247 13.84 -13.12 -6.04
C ASN A 247 13.67 -13.67 -4.61
N PHE A 248 12.44 -13.65 -4.07
CA PHE A 248 12.20 -14.13 -2.71
C PHE A 248 11.26 -15.35 -2.70
N ALA A 249 11.42 -16.20 -1.70
CA ALA A 249 10.54 -17.34 -1.44
C ALA A 249 10.19 -17.43 0.05
N LEU A 250 8.97 -17.87 0.34
CA LEU A 250 8.56 -18.33 1.66
C LEU A 250 9.14 -19.73 1.88
N ILE A 251 9.90 -19.88 2.94
CA ILE A 251 10.56 -21.12 3.30
C ILE A 251 9.75 -21.86 4.35
N LEU A 252 9.43 -23.13 4.06
CA LEU A 252 8.66 -24.01 4.91
C LEU A 252 9.53 -25.20 5.33
N ASP A 253 9.20 -25.83 6.45
CA ASP A 253 9.74 -27.16 6.77
C ASP A 253 8.85 -28.28 6.20
N THR A 254 9.25 -29.54 6.40
CA THR A 254 8.51 -30.72 5.93
C THR A 254 7.10 -30.86 6.51
N ARG A 255 6.80 -30.14 7.60
CA ARG A 255 5.45 -30.06 8.22
C ARG A 255 4.63 -28.91 7.67
N GLN A 256 5.12 -28.22 6.63
CA GLN A 256 4.53 -27.00 6.07
C GLN A 256 4.48 -25.80 7.04
N GLU A 257 5.33 -25.80 8.08
CA GLU A 257 5.43 -24.70 9.01
C GLU A 257 6.40 -23.63 8.47
N PRO A 258 6.04 -22.32 8.54
CA PRO A 258 6.86 -21.26 7.99
C PRO A 258 8.13 -21.04 8.81
N LEU A 259 9.28 -21.21 8.17
CA LEU A 259 10.60 -20.93 8.71
C LEU A 259 10.99 -19.45 8.54
N GLY A 260 10.58 -18.83 7.44
CA GLY A 260 10.93 -17.47 7.12
C GLY A 260 10.87 -17.14 5.64
N VAL A 261 11.53 -16.08 5.24
CA VAL A 261 11.68 -15.65 3.85
C VAL A 261 13.16 -15.65 3.47
N ALA A 262 13.48 -16.15 2.29
CA ALA A 262 14.83 -16.15 1.73
C ALA A 262 14.89 -15.41 0.39
N ALA A 263 16.02 -14.80 0.11
CA ALA A 263 16.40 -14.40 -1.24
C ALA A 263 16.88 -15.65 -2.01
N ILE A 264 16.48 -15.74 -3.29
CA ILE A 264 16.89 -16.78 -4.22
C ILE A 264 18.05 -16.25 -5.04
N GLU A 265 19.21 -16.88 -4.90
CA GLU A 265 20.38 -16.59 -5.72
C GLU A 265 20.56 -17.75 -6.70
N LYS A 266 20.46 -17.47 -8.01
CA LYS A 266 20.68 -18.50 -9.05
C LYS A 266 22.17 -18.84 -9.12
N ALA A 267 22.49 -20.14 -9.06
CA ALA A 267 23.79 -20.66 -9.41
C ALA A 267 23.71 -21.38 -10.78
N PHE A 268 24.83 -21.88 -11.25
CA PHE A 268 24.92 -22.54 -12.55
C PHE A 268 24.12 -23.86 -12.58
N ALA A 269 23.48 -24.13 -13.72
CA ALA A 269 22.70 -25.32 -14.04
C ALA A 269 21.49 -25.55 -13.12
N GLU A 270 21.39 -26.66 -12.42
CA GLU A 270 20.22 -27.08 -11.63
C GLU A 270 20.33 -26.73 -10.13
N THR A 271 21.23 -25.80 -9.76
CA THR A 271 21.47 -25.43 -8.36
C THR A 271 21.01 -24.03 -8.09
N ILE A 272 20.26 -23.84 -7.01
CA ILE A 272 19.94 -22.53 -6.44
C ILE A 272 20.51 -22.41 -5.03
N PHE A 273 20.83 -21.18 -4.64
CA PHE A 273 21.16 -20.88 -3.25
C PHE A 273 20.03 -20.03 -2.67
N ILE A 274 19.59 -20.36 -1.47
CA ILE A 274 18.68 -19.56 -0.70
C ILE A 274 19.44 -18.92 0.46
N LYS A 275 19.31 -17.61 0.58
CA LYS A 275 19.91 -16.81 1.65
C LYS A 275 18.80 -16.30 2.58
N PRO A 276 18.81 -16.65 3.87
CA PRO A 276 17.81 -16.19 4.81
C PRO A 276 17.78 -14.65 4.92
N GLU A 277 16.61 -14.05 4.68
CA GLU A 277 16.33 -12.62 4.86
C GLU A 277 15.55 -12.36 6.15
N VAL A 278 14.61 -13.26 6.44
CA VAL A 278 13.85 -13.29 7.68
C VAL A 278 13.76 -14.70 8.20
N VAL A 279 14.17 -14.91 9.45
CA VAL A 279 13.94 -16.15 10.19
C VAL A 279 12.88 -15.92 11.24
N LEU A 280 11.76 -16.64 11.16
CA LEU A 280 10.60 -16.51 12.06
C LEU A 280 10.78 -17.37 13.32
N VAL A 281 11.33 -18.56 13.17
CA VAL A 281 11.54 -19.51 14.26
C VAL A 281 12.89 -19.22 14.90
N GLY A 282 12.88 -18.83 16.18
CA GLY A 282 14.11 -18.56 16.93
C GLY A 282 14.81 -19.83 17.37
N GLN A 283 16.12 -19.71 17.59
CA GLN A 283 16.84 -20.65 18.45
C GLN A 283 16.21 -20.56 19.87
N HIS A 284 15.74 -21.68 20.39
CA HIS A 284 15.54 -21.88 21.82
C HIS A 284 16.86 -22.26 22.44
#